data_e60f6a42c037ab87fd9f005b5a597ab9
#
_entry.id   e60f6a42c037ab87fd9f005b5a597ab9
#
_cell.length_a   1.000
_cell.length_b   1.000
_cell.length_c   1.000
_cell.angle_alpha   90.00
_cell.angle_beta   90.00
_cell.angle_gamma   90.00
#
_symmetry.space_group_name_H-M   'P 1'
#
loop_
_entity.id
_entity.type
_entity.pdbx_description
1 polymer ?
#
loop_
_entity_poly.entity_id
_entity_poly.type
_entity_poly.pdbx_seq_one_letter_code
_entity_poly.pdbx_strand_id
1 'polypeptide(L)'
;MRPGVRLGGWGSFPLHETRLSTPRSEAALRERVAEGGVIARGNGRAYGDSAVGARTVGMRGFDRMLAFDAAAGRLVAEAGVLLADVIGVFLPRGWFPFVTPGTKFVTLGGMIAADVHGKNHHKDGSLGRFVDWIDVMGPDGVVRRCSRDDNAELFEWTVGGMGLTGVILRAAIRDRKSGSAGMPRPN
;
A
#
# COMPACT_ATOMS: atom_id res chain seq x y z
N MET A 1 24.49 6.61 -16.86
CA MET A 1 23.88 5.94 -15.65
C MET A 1 23.60 7.02 -14.63
N ARG A 2 22.38 7.13 -14.08
CA ARG A 2 22.16 8.02 -12.94
C ARG A 2 22.88 7.42 -11.72
N PRO A 3 23.57 8.26 -10.91
CA PRO A 3 24.23 7.76 -9.71
C PRO A 3 23.21 7.10 -8.76
N GLY A 4 23.64 6.09 -8.02
CA GLY A 4 22.83 5.48 -6.97
C GLY A 4 22.45 6.51 -5.91
N VAL A 5 21.27 6.33 -5.30
CA VAL A 5 20.86 7.11 -4.14
C VAL A 5 20.92 6.24 -2.88
N ARG A 6 21.20 6.83 -1.74
CA ARG A 6 21.17 6.10 -0.46
C ARG A 6 19.79 6.25 0.17
N LEU A 7 19.14 5.10 0.42
CA LEU A 7 17.83 5.03 1.05
C LEU A 7 17.86 4.14 2.29
N GLY A 8 17.03 4.48 3.25
CA GLY A 8 16.72 3.67 4.43
C GLY A 8 15.23 3.63 4.70
N GLY A 9 14.83 2.89 5.71
CA GLY A 9 13.45 2.87 6.22
C GLY A 9 13.18 4.04 7.18
N TRP A 10 12.17 3.88 8.03
CA TRP A 10 11.74 4.90 9.00
C TRP A 10 12.87 5.38 9.93
N GLY A 11 13.70 4.47 10.43
CA GLY A 11 14.82 4.79 11.33
C GLY A 11 16.04 5.36 10.63
N SER A 12 16.01 5.53 9.30
CA SER A 12 17.16 5.99 8.49
C SER A 12 18.42 5.12 8.65
N PHE A 13 18.26 3.90 9.11
CA PHE A 13 19.33 2.91 9.27
C PHE A 13 18.77 1.48 9.12
N PRO A 14 19.46 0.57 8.39
CA PRO A 14 20.63 0.83 7.56
C PRO A 14 20.31 1.69 6.33
N LEU A 15 21.34 2.32 5.75
CA LEU A 15 21.24 3.01 4.47
C LEU A 15 21.87 2.15 3.39
N HIS A 16 21.10 1.88 2.33
CA HIS A 16 21.56 1.10 1.18
C HIS A 16 21.63 1.95 -0.08
N GLU A 17 22.65 1.73 -0.86
CA GLU A 17 22.74 2.31 -2.20
C GLU A 17 21.77 1.58 -3.14
N THR A 18 20.98 2.31 -3.89
CA THR A 18 19.94 1.78 -4.76
C THR A 18 19.78 2.59 -6.04
N ARG A 19 19.35 1.94 -7.12
CA ARG A 19 18.84 2.63 -8.31
C ARG A 19 17.36 2.92 -8.10
N LEU A 20 17.03 4.15 -7.73
CA LEU A 20 15.65 4.58 -7.55
C LEU A 20 15.03 4.97 -8.89
N SER A 21 13.86 4.41 -9.20
CA SER A 21 12.98 4.85 -10.28
C SER A 21 11.61 5.22 -9.74
N THR A 22 10.93 6.19 -10.37
CA THR A 22 9.61 6.69 -9.96
C THR A 22 8.66 6.71 -11.16
N PRO A 23 8.21 5.52 -11.62
CA PRO A 23 7.28 5.43 -12.75
C PRO A 23 5.94 6.09 -12.41
N ARG A 24 5.26 6.63 -13.44
CA ARG A 24 3.93 7.25 -13.31
C ARG A 24 2.88 6.59 -14.21
N SER A 25 3.24 5.47 -14.82
CA SER A 25 2.33 4.65 -15.64
C SER A 25 2.66 3.17 -15.49
N GLU A 26 1.68 2.31 -15.74
CA GLU A 26 1.89 0.86 -15.73
C GLU A 26 2.93 0.42 -16.76
N ALA A 27 2.97 1.05 -17.94
CA ALA A 27 3.97 0.75 -18.96
C ALA A 27 5.38 1.04 -18.46
N ALA A 28 5.61 2.22 -17.89
CA ALA A 28 6.91 2.58 -17.31
C ALA A 28 7.29 1.69 -16.11
N LEU A 29 6.31 1.27 -15.30
CA LEU A 29 6.56 0.32 -14.21
C LEU A 29 6.96 -1.05 -14.77
N ARG A 30 6.26 -1.56 -15.79
CA ARG A 30 6.56 -2.84 -16.43
C ARG A 30 7.98 -2.90 -16.98
N GLU A 31 8.46 -1.80 -17.59
CA GLU A 31 9.86 -1.68 -18.01
C GLU A 31 10.84 -1.86 -16.85
N ARG A 32 10.53 -1.27 -15.68
CA ARG A 32 11.40 -1.40 -14.49
C ARG A 32 11.35 -2.82 -13.91
N VAL A 33 10.16 -3.42 -13.87
CA VAL A 33 9.99 -4.81 -13.41
C VAL A 33 10.72 -5.78 -14.31
N ALA A 34 10.72 -5.57 -15.62
CA ALA A 34 11.44 -6.40 -16.60
C ALA A 34 12.97 -6.39 -16.40
N GLU A 35 13.52 -5.34 -15.77
CA GLU A 35 14.94 -5.31 -15.39
C GLU A 35 15.29 -6.34 -14.28
N GLY A 36 14.31 -6.90 -13.60
CA GLY A 36 14.43 -7.87 -12.51
C GLY A 36 14.96 -7.28 -11.21
N GLY A 37 14.77 -8.01 -10.10
CA GLY A 37 15.31 -7.66 -8.79
C GLY A 37 14.83 -6.30 -8.26
N VAL A 38 13.58 -5.93 -8.53
CA VAL A 38 12.98 -4.68 -8.03
C VAL A 38 12.22 -4.91 -6.73
N ILE A 39 12.26 -3.90 -5.85
CA ILE A 39 11.39 -3.81 -4.67
C ILE A 39 10.56 -2.54 -4.74
N ALA A 40 9.27 -2.65 -4.44
CA ALA A 40 8.38 -1.51 -4.35
C ALA A 40 8.61 -0.72 -3.06
N ARG A 41 8.57 0.62 -3.16
CA ARG A 41 8.71 1.53 -2.03
C ARG A 41 7.55 2.53 -2.03
N GLY A 42 6.82 2.56 -0.94
CA GLY A 42 5.82 3.59 -0.68
C GLY A 42 6.45 4.91 -0.22
N ASN A 43 6.08 5.39 0.94
CA ASN A 43 6.57 6.66 1.50
C ASN A 43 7.77 6.48 2.48
N GLY A 44 8.49 5.36 2.40
CA GLY A 44 9.68 5.11 3.21
C GLY A 44 9.40 4.96 4.71
N ARG A 45 8.24 4.43 5.08
CA ARG A 45 7.83 4.23 6.48
C ARG A 45 7.98 2.78 6.96
N ALA A 46 8.57 1.91 6.15
CA ALA A 46 8.91 0.56 6.55
C ALA A 46 10.04 0.58 7.59
N TYR A 47 10.03 -0.39 8.50
CA TYR A 47 11.15 -0.61 9.41
C TYR A 47 12.29 -1.34 8.69
N GLY A 48 13.53 -1.06 9.10
CA GLY A 48 14.71 -1.66 8.47
C GLY A 48 14.82 -1.32 6.97
N ASP A 49 15.15 -2.32 6.18
CA ASP A 49 15.47 -2.21 4.75
C ASP A 49 14.46 -2.91 3.82
N SER A 50 13.35 -3.40 4.35
CA SER A 50 12.36 -4.21 3.61
C SER A 50 11.80 -3.55 2.34
N ALA A 51 11.86 -2.21 2.23
CA ALA A 51 11.43 -1.45 1.06
C ALA A 51 12.60 -0.79 0.31
N VAL A 52 13.79 -1.40 0.37
CA VAL A 52 14.98 -0.96 -0.35
C VAL A 52 15.71 -2.19 -0.90
N GLY A 53 16.10 -2.14 -2.16
CA GLY A 53 16.88 -3.20 -2.82
C GLY A 53 17.87 -2.59 -3.81
N ALA A 54 18.59 -3.41 -4.55
CA ALA A 54 19.50 -2.94 -5.59
C ALA A 54 18.79 -2.05 -6.63
N ARG A 55 17.52 -2.35 -6.92
CA ARG A 55 16.61 -1.54 -7.70
C ARG A 55 15.35 -1.27 -6.88
N THR A 56 15.06 -0.01 -6.61
CA THR A 56 13.89 0.40 -5.85
C THR A 56 12.94 1.17 -6.75
N VAL A 57 11.66 0.81 -6.70
CA VAL A 57 10.60 1.48 -7.45
C VAL A 57 9.72 2.27 -6.49
N GLY A 58 9.77 3.60 -6.60
CA GLY A 58 8.94 4.51 -5.83
C GLY A 58 7.51 4.56 -6.37
N MET A 59 6.54 4.20 -5.53
CA MET A 59 5.13 4.07 -5.93
C MET A 59 4.29 5.33 -5.71
N ARG A 60 4.88 6.41 -5.22
CA ARG A 60 4.16 7.68 -4.98
C ARG A 60 3.58 8.35 -6.23
N GLY A 61 3.96 7.90 -7.41
CA GLY A 61 3.38 8.35 -8.68
C GLY A 61 2.03 7.70 -9.02
N PHE A 62 1.60 6.69 -8.27
CA PHE A 62 0.31 6.01 -8.36
C PHE A 62 -0.54 6.42 -7.16
N ASP A 63 -1.11 7.62 -7.17
CA ASP A 63 -1.71 8.26 -5.99
C ASP A 63 -3.17 8.71 -6.19
N ARG A 64 -3.87 8.11 -7.15
CA ARG A 64 -5.27 8.43 -7.42
C ARG A 64 -6.24 7.60 -6.59
N MET A 65 -7.25 8.25 -6.03
CA MET A 65 -8.47 7.61 -5.55
C MET A 65 -9.40 7.42 -6.76
N LEU A 66 -9.76 6.18 -7.06
CA LEU A 66 -10.39 5.83 -8.34
C LEU A 66 -11.92 5.76 -8.24
N ALA A 67 -12.43 5.20 -7.14
CA ALA A 67 -13.86 5.08 -6.91
C ALA A 67 -14.17 4.97 -5.41
N PHE A 68 -15.36 5.39 -5.02
CA PHE A 68 -15.90 5.16 -3.68
C PHE A 68 -17.36 4.73 -3.77
N ASP A 69 -17.65 3.55 -3.26
CA ASP A 69 -19.00 3.03 -3.10
C ASP A 69 -19.48 3.29 -1.66
N ALA A 70 -20.32 4.30 -1.50
CA ALA A 70 -20.85 4.70 -0.19
C ALA A 70 -21.86 3.69 0.38
N ALA A 71 -22.47 2.83 -0.43
CA ALA A 71 -23.37 1.79 0.07
C ALA A 71 -22.59 0.67 0.77
N ALA A 72 -21.46 0.27 0.17
CA ALA A 72 -20.58 -0.77 0.70
C ALA A 72 -19.47 -0.22 1.61
N GLY A 73 -19.25 1.11 1.65
CA GLY A 73 -18.10 1.72 2.33
C GLY A 73 -16.77 1.30 1.71
N ARG A 74 -16.71 1.15 0.38
CA ARG A 74 -15.56 0.59 -0.32
C ARG A 74 -14.84 1.65 -1.14
N LEU A 75 -13.58 1.89 -0.80
CA LEU A 75 -12.66 2.74 -1.55
C LEU A 75 -11.79 1.89 -2.48
N VAL A 76 -11.75 2.26 -3.76
CA VAL A 76 -10.77 1.77 -4.73
C VAL A 76 -9.73 2.86 -4.96
N ALA A 77 -8.47 2.54 -4.71
CA ALA A 77 -7.38 3.51 -4.85
C ALA A 77 -6.08 2.85 -5.34
N GLU A 78 -5.21 3.68 -5.89
CA GLU A 78 -3.86 3.29 -6.27
C GLU A 78 -2.97 3.12 -5.04
N ALA A 79 -1.96 2.26 -5.14
CA ALA A 79 -1.13 1.82 -4.03
C ALA A 79 -0.28 2.93 -3.38
N GLY A 80 -0.01 4.02 -4.11
CA GLY A 80 0.77 5.15 -3.62
C GLY A 80 -0.06 6.22 -2.88
N VAL A 81 -1.40 6.09 -2.82
CA VAL A 81 -2.27 6.98 -2.02
C VAL A 81 -1.85 6.92 -0.56
N LEU A 82 -1.71 8.06 0.11
CA LEU A 82 -1.43 8.11 1.54
C LEU A 82 -2.70 7.90 2.36
N LEU A 83 -2.56 7.24 3.49
CA LEU A 83 -3.63 7.17 4.50
C LEU A 83 -4.05 8.57 4.94
N ALA A 84 -3.13 9.54 4.99
CA ALA A 84 -3.42 10.94 5.30
C ALA A 84 -4.43 11.54 4.32
N ASP A 85 -4.27 11.25 3.02
CA ASP A 85 -5.15 11.76 1.96
C ASP A 85 -6.54 11.09 2.06
N VAL A 86 -6.58 9.77 2.31
CA VAL A 86 -7.83 9.03 2.55
C VAL A 86 -8.59 9.64 3.73
N ILE A 87 -7.92 9.85 4.86
CA ILE A 87 -8.54 10.46 6.05
C ILE A 87 -9.03 11.87 5.73
N GLY A 88 -8.21 12.69 5.08
CA GLY A 88 -8.56 14.07 4.72
C GLY A 88 -9.80 14.19 3.83
N VAL A 89 -9.96 13.25 2.90
CA VAL A 89 -11.11 13.23 1.97
C VAL A 89 -12.35 12.64 2.64
N PHE A 90 -12.24 11.54 3.38
CA PHE A 90 -13.40 10.73 3.79
C PHE A 90 -13.89 11.02 5.20
N LEU A 91 -13.03 11.47 6.13
CA LEU A 91 -13.46 11.82 7.48
C LEU A 91 -14.53 12.92 7.51
N PRO A 92 -14.41 14.04 6.75
CA PRO A 92 -15.48 15.05 6.67
C PRO A 92 -16.79 14.52 6.06
N ARG A 93 -16.72 13.40 5.34
CA ARG A 93 -17.87 12.73 4.71
C ARG A 93 -18.45 11.61 5.58
N GLY A 94 -17.99 11.49 6.81
CA GLY A 94 -18.47 10.50 7.76
C GLY A 94 -17.91 9.09 7.57
N TRP A 95 -16.73 8.94 6.94
CA TRP A 95 -16.06 7.65 6.75
C TRP A 95 -14.67 7.65 7.34
N PHE A 96 -14.21 6.47 7.79
CA PHE A 96 -12.90 6.33 8.40
C PHE A 96 -12.35 4.90 8.20
N PRO A 97 -11.07 4.72 7.84
CA PRO A 97 -10.47 3.41 7.68
C PRO A 97 -10.61 2.52 8.93
N PHE A 98 -10.89 1.25 8.74
CA PHE A 98 -11.00 0.28 9.84
C PHE A 98 -9.70 0.17 10.64
N VAL A 99 -8.56 0.27 9.95
CA VAL A 99 -7.24 0.12 10.56
C VAL A 99 -6.40 1.35 10.28
N THR A 100 -5.85 1.95 11.33
CA THR A 100 -4.93 3.08 11.27
C THR A 100 -3.66 2.74 12.05
N PRO A 101 -2.51 2.56 11.36
CA PRO A 101 -1.24 2.33 12.03
C PRO A 101 -0.73 3.59 12.74
N GLY A 102 0.42 3.52 13.39
CA GLY A 102 0.99 4.60 14.19
C GLY A 102 1.29 5.92 13.47
N THR A 103 1.23 5.94 12.14
CA THR A 103 1.38 7.14 11.31
C THR A 103 0.43 7.12 10.12
N LYS A 104 -0.10 8.28 9.77
CA LYS A 104 -0.92 8.47 8.57
C LYS A 104 -0.11 8.67 7.27
N PHE A 105 1.21 8.81 7.37
CA PHE A 105 2.09 9.03 6.22
C PHE A 105 2.59 7.74 5.57
N VAL A 106 1.81 6.68 5.65
CA VAL A 106 1.98 5.41 4.97
C VAL A 106 1.17 5.37 3.68
N THR A 107 1.62 4.61 2.69
CA THR A 107 0.86 4.40 1.45
C THR A 107 -0.05 3.18 1.58
N LEU A 108 -1.15 3.16 0.82
CA LEU A 108 -2.08 2.03 0.80
C LEU A 108 -1.39 0.70 0.47
N GLY A 109 -0.57 0.67 -0.59
CA GLY A 109 0.19 -0.54 -0.94
C GLY A 109 1.17 -0.98 0.13
N GLY A 110 1.84 -0.02 0.80
CA GLY A 110 2.73 -0.32 1.92
C GLY A 110 1.99 -0.86 3.14
N MET A 111 0.80 -0.33 3.43
CA MET A 111 -0.06 -0.84 4.49
C MET A 111 -0.49 -2.29 4.24
N ILE A 112 -0.86 -2.61 2.99
CA ILE A 112 -1.27 -3.97 2.60
C ILE A 112 -0.06 -4.91 2.64
N ALA A 113 1.06 -4.50 2.05
CA ALA A 113 2.28 -5.31 2.02
C ALA A 113 2.83 -5.65 3.41
N ALA A 114 2.60 -4.80 4.40
CA ALA A 114 3.00 -5.03 5.79
C ALA A 114 1.87 -5.58 6.67
N ASP A 115 0.68 -5.79 6.10
CA ASP A 115 -0.54 -6.16 6.83
C ASP A 115 -0.68 -5.38 8.15
N VAL A 116 -0.62 -4.06 8.05
CA VAL A 116 -0.55 -3.20 9.23
C VAL A 116 -1.74 -3.39 10.16
N HIS A 117 -1.50 -3.20 11.45
CA HIS A 117 -2.54 -3.17 12.47
C HIS A 117 -2.58 -1.82 13.19
N GLY A 118 -3.70 -1.53 13.83
CA GLY A 118 -3.90 -0.37 14.67
C GLY A 118 -4.02 -0.73 16.14
N LYS A 119 -4.31 0.26 16.99
CA LYS A 119 -4.56 0.06 18.43
C LYS A 119 -5.79 -0.82 18.71
N ASN A 120 -6.67 -0.96 17.72
CA ASN A 120 -7.89 -1.78 17.77
C ASN A 120 -7.66 -3.24 17.31
N HIS A 121 -6.41 -3.68 17.11
CA HIS A 121 -6.09 -4.99 16.54
C HIS A 121 -6.68 -6.18 17.32
N HIS A 122 -6.81 -6.05 18.62
CA HIS A 122 -7.40 -7.08 19.47
C HIS A 122 -8.88 -7.37 19.14
N LYS A 123 -9.59 -6.41 18.54
CA LYS A 123 -10.98 -6.53 18.12
C LYS A 123 -11.11 -6.72 16.60
N ASP A 124 -10.47 -5.86 15.85
CA ASP A 124 -10.67 -5.75 14.40
C ASP A 124 -9.61 -6.52 13.59
N GLY A 125 -8.47 -6.89 14.21
CA GLY A 125 -7.37 -7.56 13.53
C GLY A 125 -6.52 -6.60 12.72
N SER A 126 -5.95 -7.07 11.61
CA SER A 126 -5.09 -6.33 10.69
C SER A 126 -5.84 -5.83 9.47
N LEU A 127 -5.15 -5.01 8.65
CA LEU A 127 -5.74 -4.40 7.45
C LEU A 127 -6.21 -5.43 6.43
N GLY A 128 -5.52 -6.56 6.30
CA GLY A 128 -5.87 -7.62 5.34
C GLY A 128 -7.32 -8.10 5.44
N ARG A 129 -7.94 -8.03 6.62
CA ARG A 129 -9.36 -8.36 6.81
C ARG A 129 -10.31 -7.42 6.07
N PHE A 130 -9.86 -6.21 5.76
CA PHE A 130 -10.64 -5.13 5.14
C PHE A 130 -10.21 -4.84 3.70
N VAL A 131 -9.32 -5.66 3.13
CA VAL A 131 -8.95 -5.64 1.72
C VAL A 131 -9.85 -6.62 0.97
N ASP A 132 -10.61 -6.11 -0.01
CA ASP A 132 -11.49 -6.94 -0.83
C ASP A 132 -10.71 -7.59 -1.98
N TRP A 133 -9.87 -6.83 -2.66
CA TRP A 133 -8.99 -7.30 -3.73
C TRP A 133 -7.80 -6.37 -3.90
N ILE A 134 -6.76 -6.87 -4.56
CA ILE A 134 -5.57 -6.12 -4.98
C ILE A 134 -5.22 -6.45 -6.44
N ASP A 135 -4.68 -5.48 -7.17
CA ASP A 135 -4.03 -5.70 -8.47
C ASP A 135 -2.52 -5.72 -8.25
N VAL A 136 -1.86 -6.82 -8.57
CA VAL A 136 -0.43 -7.04 -8.37
C VAL A 136 0.26 -7.25 -9.72
N MET A 137 1.31 -6.51 -10.00
CA MET A 137 2.20 -6.74 -11.14
C MET A 137 3.28 -7.73 -10.73
N GLY A 138 3.26 -8.92 -11.32
CA GLY A 138 4.27 -9.95 -11.11
C GLY A 138 5.60 -9.64 -11.83
N PRO A 139 6.63 -10.47 -11.62
CA PRO A 139 7.95 -10.31 -12.26
C PRO A 139 7.91 -10.46 -13.80
N ASP A 140 6.87 -11.07 -14.33
CA ASP A 140 6.56 -11.18 -15.76
C ASP A 140 5.92 -9.90 -16.34
N GLY A 141 5.70 -8.86 -15.53
CA GLY A 141 5.05 -7.62 -15.93
C GLY A 141 3.54 -7.74 -16.14
N VAL A 142 2.94 -8.90 -15.85
CA VAL A 142 1.49 -9.11 -15.93
C VAL A 142 0.82 -8.65 -14.66
N VAL A 143 -0.25 -7.87 -14.80
CA VAL A 143 -1.09 -7.45 -13.67
C VAL A 143 -2.17 -8.50 -13.45
N ARG A 144 -2.23 -9.05 -12.24
CA ARG A 144 -3.24 -10.01 -11.81
C ARG A 144 -4.08 -9.40 -10.71
N ARG A 145 -5.39 -9.49 -10.86
CA ARG A 145 -6.31 -9.25 -9.75
C ARG A 145 -6.30 -10.48 -8.87
N CYS A 146 -6.21 -10.25 -7.57
CA CYS A 146 -6.32 -11.31 -6.58
C CYS A 146 -7.17 -10.87 -5.38
N SER A 147 -7.89 -11.83 -4.85
CA SER A 147 -8.81 -11.72 -3.72
C SER A 147 -8.85 -13.04 -2.97
N ARG A 148 -9.74 -13.18 -1.98
CA ARG A 148 -9.96 -14.47 -1.31
C ARG A 148 -10.59 -15.54 -2.21
N ASP A 149 -11.26 -15.12 -3.29
CA ASP A 149 -12.01 -16.00 -4.20
C ASP A 149 -11.33 -16.15 -5.57
N ASP A 150 -10.40 -15.26 -5.93
CA ASP A 150 -9.70 -15.26 -7.21
C ASP A 150 -8.19 -15.05 -6.97
N ASN A 151 -7.35 -15.93 -7.53
CA ASN A 151 -5.90 -15.97 -7.26
C ASN A 151 -5.60 -15.91 -5.74
N ALA A 152 -6.33 -16.69 -4.96
CA ALA A 152 -6.38 -16.62 -3.50
C ALA A 152 -4.99 -16.81 -2.86
N GLU A 153 -4.18 -17.73 -3.38
CA GLU A 153 -2.82 -17.97 -2.89
C GLU A 153 -1.93 -16.71 -3.09
N LEU A 154 -2.00 -16.07 -4.26
CA LEU A 154 -1.26 -14.82 -4.50
C LEU A 154 -1.74 -13.70 -3.57
N PHE A 155 -3.05 -13.62 -3.30
CA PHE A 155 -3.61 -12.66 -2.36
C PHE A 155 -3.03 -12.88 -0.96
N GLU A 156 -3.07 -14.10 -0.48
CA GLU A 156 -2.61 -14.51 0.86
C GLU A 156 -1.12 -14.22 1.06
N TRP A 157 -0.29 -14.55 0.07
CA TRP A 157 1.15 -14.25 0.10
C TRP A 157 1.50 -12.78 -0.09
N THR A 158 0.63 -11.99 -0.70
CA THR A 158 0.90 -10.56 -0.94
C THR A 158 0.54 -9.70 0.27
N VAL A 159 -0.56 -10.02 0.97
CA VAL A 159 -0.94 -9.34 2.21
C VAL A 159 0.04 -9.76 3.32
N GLY A 160 0.82 -8.80 3.81
CA GLY A 160 1.91 -9.07 4.75
C GLY A 160 3.19 -9.62 4.11
N GLY A 161 3.22 -9.79 2.79
CA GLY A 161 4.36 -10.36 2.05
C GLY A 161 5.51 -9.39 1.77
N MET A 162 5.48 -8.19 2.35
CA MET A 162 6.54 -7.16 2.30
C MET A 162 6.96 -6.76 0.87
N GLY A 163 6.07 -6.97 -0.13
CA GLY A 163 6.34 -6.65 -1.53
C GLY A 163 7.17 -7.68 -2.29
N LEU A 164 7.37 -8.87 -1.73
CA LEU A 164 8.19 -9.93 -2.36
C LEU A 164 7.45 -10.71 -3.46
N THR A 165 6.13 -10.66 -3.48
CA THR A 165 5.29 -11.34 -4.48
C THR A 165 5.11 -10.54 -5.77
N GLY A 166 5.41 -9.24 -5.73
CA GLY A 166 5.22 -8.30 -6.84
C GLY A 166 4.88 -6.90 -6.38
N VAL A 167 4.55 -6.05 -7.33
CA VAL A 167 4.23 -4.63 -7.08
C VAL A 167 2.72 -4.44 -7.01
N ILE A 168 2.19 -4.05 -5.85
CA ILE A 168 0.78 -3.67 -5.71
C ILE A 168 0.54 -2.36 -6.45
N LEU A 169 -0.43 -2.36 -7.37
CA LEU A 169 -0.82 -1.19 -8.16
C LEU A 169 -2.06 -0.50 -7.62
N ARG A 170 -3.08 -1.28 -7.27
CA ARG A 170 -4.40 -0.82 -6.82
C ARG A 170 -4.96 -1.79 -5.79
N ALA A 171 -5.85 -1.28 -4.98
CA ALA A 171 -6.62 -2.11 -4.06
C ALA A 171 -8.02 -1.56 -3.83
N ALA A 172 -8.93 -2.44 -3.43
CA ALA A 172 -10.20 -2.09 -2.83
C ALA A 172 -10.13 -2.36 -1.34
N ILE A 173 -10.38 -1.34 -0.54
CA ILE A 173 -10.43 -1.44 0.92
C ILE A 173 -11.79 -1.01 1.44
N ARG A 174 -12.20 -1.57 2.57
CA ARG A 174 -13.44 -1.19 3.25
C ARG A 174 -13.16 -0.14 4.32
N ASP A 175 -14.03 0.88 4.31
CA ASP A 175 -14.10 1.93 5.32
C ASP A 175 -15.36 1.74 6.17
N ARG A 176 -15.38 2.29 7.37
CA ARG A 176 -16.54 2.28 8.25
C ARG A 176 -17.12 3.68 8.41
N LYS A 177 -18.42 3.80 8.66
CA LYS A 177 -19.05 5.10 9.01
C LYS A 177 -18.43 5.64 10.29
N SER A 178 -18.00 6.91 10.26
CA SER A 178 -17.54 7.62 11.46
C SER A 178 -18.73 7.77 12.41
N GLY A 179 -18.51 7.49 13.71
CA GLY A 179 -19.60 7.48 14.71
C GLY A 179 -20.14 6.10 15.05
N SER A 180 -19.76 5.01 14.37
CA SER A 180 -19.93 3.66 14.90
C SER A 180 -19.06 3.46 16.15
N ALA A 181 -19.61 2.78 17.17
CA ALA A 181 -19.03 2.67 18.50
C ALA A 181 -17.51 2.41 18.50
N GLY A 182 -16.74 3.30 19.11
CA GLY A 182 -15.29 3.19 19.28
C GLY A 182 -14.43 4.28 18.64
N MET A 183 -15.01 5.28 17.97
CA MET A 183 -14.23 6.41 17.46
C MET A 183 -14.32 7.63 18.39
N PRO A 184 -13.20 8.35 18.64
CA PRO A 184 -13.25 9.68 19.22
C PRO A 184 -14.04 10.59 18.28
N ARG A 185 -14.99 11.36 18.81
CA ARG A 185 -15.62 12.45 18.05
C ARG A 185 -14.54 13.51 17.80
N PRO A 186 -14.42 14.04 16.57
CA PRO A 186 -13.61 15.24 16.38
C PRO A 186 -14.22 16.37 17.23
N ASN A 187 -13.37 17.03 18.02
CA ASN A 187 -13.69 18.29 18.70
C ASN A 187 -13.84 19.41 17.69
#